data_cff277cd9501ee9512caa5cfb428f80c
#
_entry.id   cff277cd9501ee9512caa5cfb428f80c
#
_cell.length_a   1.000
_cell.length_b   1.000
_cell.length_c   1.000
_cell.angle_alpha   90.00
_cell.angle_beta   90.00
_cell.angle_gamma   90.00
#
_symmetry.space_group_name_H-M   'P 1'
#
loop_
_entity.id
_entity.type
_entity.pdbx_description
1 polymer ?
#
loop_
_entity_poly.entity_id
_entity_poly.type
_entity_poly.pdbx_seq_one_letter_code
_entity_poly.pdbx_strand_id
1 'polypeptide(L)'
;MQNDNDILKAQSPAALAEEYIVKSIWQDIFPAGSNLPSERDLADKIGVTRTTLREVLQRLARDGWLTIQHGKPTKVNNIWDTAGPNIIETLISLDMRSAPMIIDNMLSLRSKMSEFYIYEAVKNSPAQSAALFASLEQLENTAKDYTEFDYTLFRQFTVVANKPFYRLVFN
;
A
#
# COMPACT_ATOMS: atom_id res chain seq x y z
N MET A 1 -10.95 -30.46 -17.45
CA MET A 1 -12.21 -29.83 -17.03
C MET A 1 -11.81 -28.72 -16.07
N GLN A 2 -11.66 -27.52 -16.61
CA GLN A 2 -11.33 -26.30 -15.86
C GLN A 2 -12.61 -25.84 -15.17
N ASN A 3 -12.65 -25.83 -13.86
CA ASN A 3 -13.71 -25.21 -13.08
C ASN A 3 -13.43 -23.72 -13.02
N ASP A 4 -13.89 -23.00 -14.01
CA ASP A 4 -13.92 -21.54 -14.05
C ASP A 4 -15.11 -21.07 -13.19
N ASN A 5 -14.89 -21.04 -11.88
CA ASN A 5 -15.83 -20.42 -10.95
C ASN A 5 -15.30 -19.03 -10.59
N ASP A 6 -15.12 -18.21 -11.62
CA ASP A 6 -14.82 -16.79 -11.48
C ASP A 6 -16.10 -16.09 -11.01
N ILE A 7 -16.37 -16.18 -9.70
CA ILE A 7 -17.44 -15.42 -9.07
C ILE A 7 -17.02 -13.95 -9.16
N LEU A 8 -17.58 -13.24 -10.13
CA LEU A 8 -17.52 -11.78 -10.20
C LEU A 8 -18.07 -11.22 -8.88
N LYS A 9 -17.21 -10.95 -7.93
CA LYS A 9 -17.60 -10.25 -6.70
C LYS A 9 -18.01 -8.83 -7.11
N ALA A 10 -19.29 -8.56 -7.06
CA ALA A 10 -19.78 -7.21 -7.23
C ALA A 10 -19.05 -6.29 -6.25
N GLN A 11 -18.44 -5.22 -6.76
CA GLN A 11 -17.72 -4.26 -5.95
C GLN A 11 -18.69 -3.63 -4.92
N SER A 12 -18.27 -3.53 -3.67
CA SER A 12 -19.12 -2.91 -2.66
C SER A 12 -19.30 -1.41 -2.97
N PRO A 13 -20.45 -0.80 -2.60
CA PRO A 13 -20.66 0.64 -2.80
C PRO A 13 -19.53 1.51 -2.22
N ALA A 14 -18.96 1.10 -1.10
CA ALA A 14 -17.80 1.78 -0.49
C ALA A 14 -16.55 1.66 -1.36
N ALA A 15 -16.24 0.47 -1.86
CA ALA A 15 -15.09 0.25 -2.74
C ALA A 15 -15.22 1.03 -4.06
N LEU A 16 -16.44 1.07 -4.64
CA LEU A 16 -16.74 1.87 -5.82
C LEU A 16 -16.50 3.37 -5.58
N ALA A 17 -16.97 3.90 -4.45
CA ALA A 17 -16.80 5.29 -4.10
C ALA A 17 -15.33 5.65 -3.86
N GLU A 18 -14.59 4.77 -3.18
CA GLU A 18 -13.15 4.94 -2.95
C GLU A 18 -12.37 4.96 -4.25
N GLU A 19 -12.58 3.96 -5.09
CA GLU A 19 -11.92 3.84 -6.40
C GLU A 19 -12.21 5.05 -7.28
N TYR A 20 -13.47 5.51 -7.34
CA TYR A 20 -13.84 6.69 -8.10
C TYR A 20 -13.09 7.94 -7.64
N ILE A 21 -13.07 8.21 -6.33
CA ILE A 21 -12.43 9.41 -5.77
C ILE A 21 -10.91 9.36 -5.99
N VAL A 22 -10.28 8.23 -5.65
CA VAL A 22 -8.84 8.06 -5.75
C VAL A 22 -8.37 8.15 -7.20
N LYS A 23 -9.08 7.49 -8.15
CA LYS A 23 -8.80 7.64 -9.59
C LYS A 23 -8.97 9.07 -10.08
N SER A 24 -10.02 9.77 -9.60
CA SER A 24 -10.26 11.17 -9.99
C SER A 24 -9.17 12.11 -9.48
N ILE A 25 -8.62 11.87 -8.30
CA ILE A 25 -7.46 12.61 -7.77
C ILE A 25 -6.21 12.27 -8.60
N TRP A 26 -5.95 10.99 -8.84
CA TRP A 26 -4.78 10.53 -9.60
C TRP A 26 -4.75 11.06 -11.03
N GLN A 27 -5.91 11.16 -11.67
CA GLN A 27 -6.08 11.67 -13.03
C GLN A 27 -6.22 13.19 -13.10
N ASP A 28 -6.02 13.89 -11.99
CA ASP A 28 -6.12 15.35 -11.89
C ASP A 28 -7.51 15.92 -12.23
N ILE A 29 -8.57 15.09 -12.15
CA ILE A 29 -9.96 15.52 -12.25
C ILE A 29 -10.33 16.31 -10.99
N PHE A 30 -9.81 15.89 -9.84
CA PHE A 30 -9.82 16.64 -8.58
C PHE A 30 -8.38 17.02 -8.23
N PRO A 31 -7.88 18.17 -8.69
CA PRO A 31 -6.50 18.57 -8.50
C PRO A 31 -6.13 18.77 -7.03
N ALA A 32 -4.85 18.52 -6.69
CA ALA A 32 -4.33 18.84 -5.38
C ALA A 32 -4.59 20.32 -5.02
N GLY A 33 -5.09 20.57 -3.82
CA GLY A 33 -5.48 21.91 -3.36
C GLY A 33 -6.91 22.33 -3.71
N SER A 34 -7.60 21.61 -4.59
CA SER A 34 -9.02 21.87 -4.91
C SER A 34 -9.96 21.35 -3.83
N ASN A 35 -11.22 21.74 -3.93
CA ASN A 35 -12.28 21.21 -3.08
C ASN A 35 -13.07 20.13 -3.83
N LEU A 36 -13.44 19.06 -3.14
CA LEU A 36 -14.40 18.09 -3.66
C LEU A 36 -15.80 18.72 -3.79
N PRO A 37 -16.66 18.22 -4.70
CA PRO A 37 -18.07 18.53 -4.73
C PRO A 37 -18.74 18.27 -3.37
N SER A 38 -19.94 18.82 -3.15
CA SER A 38 -20.68 18.55 -1.92
C SER A 38 -20.90 17.04 -1.74
N GLU A 39 -20.97 16.56 -0.48
CA GLU A 39 -21.23 15.14 -0.20
C GLU A 39 -22.50 14.64 -0.91
N ARG A 40 -23.50 15.48 -1.05
CA ARG A 40 -24.73 15.13 -1.74
C ARG A 40 -24.48 14.90 -3.23
N ASP A 41 -23.88 15.88 -3.88
CA ASP A 41 -23.67 15.83 -5.33
C ASP A 41 -22.68 14.71 -5.71
N LEU A 42 -21.68 14.48 -4.86
CA LEU A 42 -20.71 13.40 -5.06
C LEU A 42 -21.34 12.01 -4.84
N ALA A 43 -22.18 11.85 -3.81
CA ALA A 43 -22.90 10.61 -3.56
C ALA A 43 -23.89 10.28 -4.70
N ASP A 44 -24.64 11.27 -5.17
CA ASP A 44 -25.57 11.15 -6.29
C ASP A 44 -24.82 10.78 -7.59
N LYS A 45 -23.67 11.42 -7.84
CA LYS A 45 -22.83 11.14 -9.02
C LYS A 45 -22.27 9.71 -9.03
N ILE A 46 -21.83 9.21 -7.89
CA ILE A 46 -21.26 7.86 -7.78
C ILE A 46 -22.35 6.78 -7.69
N GLY A 47 -23.56 7.14 -7.24
CA GLY A 47 -24.66 6.20 -7.03
C GLY A 47 -24.60 5.47 -5.69
N VAL A 48 -24.05 6.13 -4.64
CA VAL A 48 -23.93 5.57 -3.28
C VAL A 48 -24.71 6.42 -2.27
N THR A 49 -24.96 5.86 -1.08
CA THR A 49 -25.58 6.64 0.00
C THR A 49 -24.61 7.67 0.57
N ARG A 50 -25.11 8.76 1.11
CA ARG A 50 -24.29 9.78 1.79
C ARG A 50 -23.54 9.21 2.99
N THR A 51 -24.13 8.24 3.69
CA THR A 51 -23.47 7.55 4.81
C THR A 51 -22.26 6.78 4.32
N THR A 52 -22.42 5.96 3.29
CA THR A 52 -21.31 5.21 2.66
C THR A 52 -20.21 6.15 2.17
N LEU A 53 -20.60 7.24 1.48
CA LEU A 53 -19.62 8.22 1.00
C LEU A 53 -18.85 8.85 2.16
N ARG A 54 -19.52 9.22 3.25
CA ARG A 54 -18.89 9.86 4.40
C ARG A 54 -17.86 8.96 5.08
N GLU A 55 -18.14 7.65 5.20
CA GLU A 55 -17.19 6.65 5.70
C GLU A 55 -15.94 6.55 4.80
N VAL A 56 -16.14 6.56 3.48
CA VAL A 56 -15.05 6.55 2.50
C VAL A 56 -14.20 7.83 2.62
N LEU A 57 -14.83 9.00 2.67
CA LEU A 57 -14.11 10.26 2.81
C LEU A 57 -13.27 10.32 4.10
N GLN A 58 -13.80 9.81 5.23
CA GLN A 58 -13.05 9.71 6.49
C GLN A 58 -11.84 8.78 6.37
N ARG A 59 -11.97 7.65 5.69
CA ARG A 59 -10.85 6.73 5.43
C ARG A 59 -9.80 7.40 4.56
N LEU A 60 -10.20 8.01 3.45
CA LEU A 60 -9.28 8.73 2.56
C LEU A 60 -8.59 9.91 3.25
N ALA A 61 -9.28 10.59 4.18
CA ALA A 61 -8.65 11.65 4.97
C ALA A 61 -7.60 11.09 5.94
N ARG A 62 -7.88 9.96 6.60
CA ARG A 62 -6.89 9.27 7.46
C ARG A 62 -5.66 8.82 6.66
N ASP A 63 -5.86 8.41 5.41
CA ASP A 63 -4.79 7.91 4.55
C ASP A 63 -4.04 9.05 3.82
N GLY A 64 -4.40 10.31 4.07
CA GLY A 64 -3.69 11.48 3.58
C GLY A 64 -4.19 12.05 2.24
N TRP A 65 -5.17 11.40 1.59
CA TRP A 65 -5.72 11.89 0.31
C TRP A 65 -6.49 13.20 0.44
N LEU A 66 -7.16 13.39 1.58
CA LEU A 66 -8.11 14.48 1.80
C LEU A 66 -7.87 15.17 3.14
N THR A 67 -8.29 16.42 3.23
CA THR A 67 -8.44 17.15 4.50
C THR A 67 -9.90 17.51 4.71
N ILE A 68 -10.48 17.00 5.81
CA ILE A 68 -11.85 17.30 6.23
C ILE A 68 -11.80 18.29 7.39
N GLN A 69 -12.49 19.43 7.25
CA GLN A 69 -12.63 20.42 8.31
C GLN A 69 -14.12 20.70 8.53
N HIS A 70 -14.52 20.81 9.80
CA HIS A 70 -15.90 21.09 10.13
C HIS A 70 -16.37 22.42 9.49
N GLY A 71 -17.53 22.39 8.83
CA GLY A 71 -18.13 23.57 8.19
C GLY A 71 -17.41 24.06 6.93
N LYS A 72 -16.42 23.33 6.42
CA LYS A 72 -15.71 23.68 5.18
C LYS A 72 -15.82 22.55 4.16
N PRO A 73 -15.68 22.86 2.85
CA PRO A 73 -15.57 21.83 1.82
C PRO A 73 -14.36 20.93 2.08
N THR A 74 -14.50 19.64 1.75
CA THR A 74 -13.40 18.67 1.80
C THR A 74 -12.36 19.05 0.76
N LYS A 75 -11.10 19.20 1.19
CA LYS A 75 -9.98 19.59 0.34
C LYS A 75 -9.18 18.39 -0.11
N VAL A 76 -8.76 18.39 -1.38
CA VAL A 76 -7.83 17.41 -1.94
C VAL A 76 -6.40 17.77 -1.57
N ASN A 77 -5.67 16.82 -1.02
CA ASN A 77 -4.27 17.02 -0.62
C ASN A 77 -3.30 16.70 -1.78
N ASN A 78 -2.08 17.22 -1.67
CA ASN A 78 -0.97 16.66 -2.41
C ASN A 78 -0.50 15.40 -1.68
N ILE A 79 -0.78 14.22 -2.24
CA ILE A 79 -0.49 12.92 -1.60
C ILE A 79 1.00 12.72 -1.31
N TRP A 80 1.88 13.32 -2.08
CA TRP A 80 3.32 13.23 -1.87
C TRP A 80 3.80 13.94 -0.60
N ASP A 81 3.00 14.89 -0.09
CA ASP A 81 3.32 15.65 1.13
C ASP A 81 2.57 15.09 2.36
N THR A 82 1.44 14.40 2.17
CA THR A 82 0.50 14.09 3.26
C THR A 82 0.25 12.62 3.49
N ALA A 83 0.47 11.75 2.48
CA ALA A 83 0.25 10.32 2.60
C ALA A 83 1.48 9.59 3.14
N GLY A 84 1.25 8.42 3.72
CA GLY A 84 2.29 7.51 4.16
C GLY A 84 2.45 6.29 3.23
N PRO A 85 3.31 5.33 3.58
CA PRO A 85 3.51 4.10 2.81
C PRO A 85 2.24 3.25 2.64
N ASN A 86 1.24 3.45 3.47
CA ASN A 86 -0.04 2.74 3.45
C ASN A 86 -0.83 2.89 2.14
N ILE A 87 -0.52 3.90 1.31
CA ILE A 87 -1.19 4.09 0.02
C ILE A 87 -0.48 3.42 -1.16
N ILE A 88 0.68 2.79 -0.94
CA ILE A 88 1.52 2.24 -2.03
C ILE A 88 0.76 1.17 -2.83
N GLU A 89 0.06 0.26 -2.17
CA GLU A 89 -0.76 -0.76 -2.84
C GLU A 89 -1.84 -0.12 -3.71
N THR A 90 -2.49 0.92 -3.21
CA THR A 90 -3.47 1.70 -3.96
C THR A 90 -2.83 2.35 -5.19
N LEU A 91 -1.66 2.96 -5.06
CA LEU A 91 -0.95 3.58 -6.18
C LEU A 91 -0.56 2.57 -7.27
N ILE A 92 -0.08 1.38 -6.89
CA ILE A 92 0.26 0.31 -7.83
C ILE A 92 -0.98 -0.15 -8.58
N SER A 93 -2.12 -0.29 -7.91
CA SER A 93 -3.37 -0.75 -8.53
C SER A 93 -4.03 0.29 -9.45
N LEU A 94 -3.79 1.58 -9.21
CA LEU A 94 -4.38 2.67 -9.99
C LEU A 94 -3.78 2.84 -11.37
N ASP A 95 -2.47 2.72 -11.47
CA ASP A 95 -1.74 2.91 -12.72
C ASP A 95 -0.63 1.88 -12.87
N MET A 96 -0.94 0.81 -13.58
CA MET A 96 0.01 -0.26 -13.90
C MET A 96 1.28 0.22 -14.62
N ARG A 97 1.25 1.40 -15.26
CA ARG A 97 2.43 1.98 -15.93
C ARG A 97 3.39 2.61 -14.94
N SER A 98 2.88 3.13 -13.83
CA SER A 98 3.69 3.69 -12.75
C SER A 98 4.18 2.62 -11.75
N ALA A 99 3.58 1.43 -11.74
CA ALA A 99 3.93 0.35 -10.83
C ALA A 99 5.42 -0.04 -10.87
N PRO A 100 6.09 -0.17 -12.04
CA PRO A 100 7.52 -0.50 -12.08
C PRO A 100 8.40 0.53 -11.36
N MET A 101 8.11 1.82 -11.52
CA MET A 101 8.85 2.89 -10.86
C MET A 101 8.65 2.86 -9.33
N ILE A 102 7.41 2.64 -8.88
CA ILE A 102 7.10 2.55 -7.45
C ILE A 102 7.81 1.36 -6.83
N ILE A 103 7.74 0.19 -7.48
CA ILE A 103 8.41 -1.03 -7.04
C ILE A 103 9.93 -0.84 -7.00
N ASP A 104 10.54 -0.24 -8.02
CA ASP A 104 11.97 0.03 -8.07
C ASP A 104 12.42 0.92 -6.90
N ASN A 105 11.67 1.99 -6.63
CA ASN A 105 11.94 2.89 -5.49
C ASN A 105 11.81 2.15 -4.14
N MET A 106 10.79 1.29 -3.98
CA MET A 106 10.61 0.47 -2.79
C MET A 106 11.76 -0.52 -2.59
N LEU A 107 12.18 -1.21 -3.66
CA LEU A 107 13.30 -2.14 -3.62
C LEU A 107 14.63 -1.44 -3.31
N SER A 108 14.83 -0.26 -3.87
CA SER A 108 16.01 0.58 -3.59
C SER A 108 16.05 1.01 -2.12
N LEU A 109 14.93 1.48 -1.56
CA LEU A 109 14.80 1.81 -0.15
C LEU A 109 15.06 0.59 0.73
N ARG A 110 14.43 -0.56 0.43
CA ARG A 110 14.64 -1.82 1.15
C ARG A 110 16.11 -2.22 1.16
N SER A 111 16.77 -2.16 0.00
CA SER A 111 18.17 -2.52 -0.16
C SER A 111 19.06 -1.67 0.76
N LYS A 112 18.85 -0.37 0.80
CA LYS A 112 19.62 0.54 1.66
C LYS A 112 19.38 0.33 3.15
N MET A 113 18.13 0.10 3.54
CA MET A 113 17.80 -0.13 4.94
C MET A 113 18.28 -1.52 5.41
N SER A 114 18.26 -2.53 4.53
CA SER A 114 18.68 -3.89 4.85
C SER A 114 20.17 -4.01 5.14
N GLU A 115 21.01 -3.23 4.49
CA GLU A 115 22.45 -3.17 4.78
C GLU A 115 22.69 -3.00 6.28
N PHE A 116 21.96 -2.09 6.92
CA PHE A 116 22.13 -1.79 8.34
C PHE A 116 21.67 -2.93 9.25
N TYR A 117 20.42 -3.40 9.12
CA TYR A 117 19.91 -4.40 10.06
C TYR A 117 20.47 -5.81 9.81
N ILE A 118 20.87 -6.14 8.56
CA ILE A 118 21.58 -7.37 8.28
C ILE A 118 22.97 -7.36 8.91
N TYR A 119 23.70 -6.23 8.77
CA TYR A 119 24.99 -6.06 9.44
C TYR A 119 24.87 -6.27 10.96
N GLU A 120 23.89 -5.62 11.61
CA GLU A 120 23.66 -5.76 13.05
C GLU A 120 23.28 -7.20 13.44
N ALA A 121 22.45 -7.88 12.65
CA ALA A 121 22.07 -9.27 12.89
C ALA A 121 23.28 -10.20 12.82
N VAL A 122 24.07 -10.10 11.75
CA VAL A 122 25.26 -10.96 11.54
C VAL A 122 26.31 -10.70 12.61
N LYS A 123 26.54 -9.43 12.96
CA LYS A 123 27.51 -9.03 13.99
C LYS A 123 27.13 -9.57 15.37
N ASN A 124 25.87 -9.43 15.76
CA ASN A 124 25.44 -9.74 17.11
C ASN A 124 24.95 -11.19 17.29
N SER A 125 24.51 -11.85 16.21
CA SER A 125 23.93 -13.19 16.25
C SER A 125 24.27 -13.98 14.98
N PRO A 126 25.55 -14.31 14.73
CA PRO A 126 26.00 -14.93 13.47
C PRO A 126 25.38 -16.29 13.22
N ALA A 127 25.24 -17.13 14.25
CA ALA A 127 24.64 -18.46 14.13
C ALA A 127 23.14 -18.40 13.76
N GLN A 128 22.39 -17.49 14.39
CA GLN A 128 20.97 -17.28 14.06
C GLN A 128 20.82 -16.70 12.66
N SER A 129 21.69 -15.78 12.26
CA SER A 129 21.69 -15.20 10.92
C SER A 129 21.96 -16.25 9.84
N ALA A 130 22.93 -17.16 10.07
CA ALA A 130 23.21 -18.27 9.16
C ALA A 130 22.04 -19.25 9.05
N ALA A 131 21.35 -19.54 10.16
CA ALA A 131 20.21 -20.44 10.20
C ALA A 131 19.01 -19.95 9.34
N LEU A 132 18.92 -18.67 9.03
CA LEU A 132 17.85 -18.13 8.17
C LEU A 132 17.92 -18.64 6.73
N PHE A 133 19.07 -19.15 6.32
CA PHE A 133 19.28 -19.72 4.98
C PHE A 133 19.05 -21.24 4.91
N ALA A 134 18.67 -21.89 6.01
CA ALA A 134 18.55 -23.35 6.07
C ALA A 134 17.50 -23.92 5.07
N SER A 135 16.48 -23.16 4.70
CA SER A 135 15.46 -23.58 3.74
C SER A 135 15.81 -23.25 2.28
N LEU A 136 16.92 -22.57 2.02
CA LEU A 136 17.28 -22.12 0.66
C LEU A 136 17.44 -23.30 -0.32
N GLU A 137 18.04 -24.40 0.12
CA GLU A 137 18.27 -25.60 -0.70
C GLU A 137 16.98 -26.38 -1.01
N GLN A 138 15.89 -26.09 -0.29
CA GLN A 138 14.60 -26.78 -0.43
C GLN A 138 13.62 -26.00 -1.32
N LEU A 139 14.00 -24.80 -1.80
CA LEU A 139 13.14 -24.00 -2.65
C LEU A 139 12.97 -24.67 -4.00
N GLU A 140 11.72 -24.72 -4.46
CA GLU A 140 11.46 -25.01 -5.86
C GLU A 140 11.92 -23.81 -6.71
N ASN A 141 12.35 -24.06 -7.94
CA ASN A 141 12.85 -23.01 -8.82
C ASN A 141 11.67 -22.23 -9.46
N THR A 142 10.81 -21.64 -8.61
CA THR A 142 9.67 -20.84 -9.02
C THR A 142 9.80 -19.40 -8.52
N ALA A 143 9.26 -18.45 -9.29
CA ALA A 143 9.25 -17.05 -8.88
C ALA A 143 8.49 -16.84 -7.55
N LYS A 144 7.45 -17.66 -7.31
CA LYS A 144 6.65 -17.60 -6.08
C LYS A 144 7.51 -17.97 -4.86
N ASP A 145 8.21 -19.11 -4.91
CA ASP A 145 9.00 -19.59 -3.77
C ASP A 145 10.15 -18.65 -3.44
N TYR A 146 10.82 -18.12 -4.47
CA TYR A 146 11.85 -17.10 -4.24
C TYR A 146 11.29 -15.80 -3.65
N THR A 147 10.09 -15.37 -4.06
CA THR A 147 9.46 -14.18 -3.50
C THR A 147 9.07 -14.38 -2.03
N GLU A 148 8.49 -15.54 -1.69
CA GLU A 148 8.11 -15.89 -0.32
C GLU A 148 9.34 -16.04 0.58
N PHE A 149 10.40 -16.66 0.06
CA PHE A 149 11.68 -16.79 0.77
C PHE A 149 12.31 -15.42 1.02
N ASP A 150 12.44 -14.57 0.00
CA ASP A 150 13.00 -13.23 0.08
C ASP A 150 12.25 -12.40 1.13
N TYR A 151 10.92 -12.35 1.05
CA TYR A 151 10.09 -11.65 2.03
C TYR A 151 10.34 -12.15 3.46
N THR A 152 10.34 -13.47 3.66
CA THR A 152 10.55 -14.09 4.96
C THR A 152 11.95 -13.81 5.48
N LEU A 153 12.98 -13.94 4.64
CA LEU A 153 14.38 -13.74 4.99
C LEU A 153 14.64 -12.32 5.51
N PHE A 154 14.24 -11.30 4.74
CA PHE A 154 14.43 -9.91 5.15
C PHE A 154 13.67 -9.57 6.43
N ARG A 155 12.45 -10.10 6.56
CA ARG A 155 11.65 -9.94 7.79
C ARG A 155 12.33 -10.58 9.00
N GLN A 156 12.88 -11.80 8.86
CA GLN A 156 13.58 -12.50 9.95
C GLN A 156 14.87 -11.79 10.34
N PHE A 157 15.61 -11.21 9.42
CA PHE A 157 16.77 -10.38 9.76
C PHE A 157 16.42 -9.21 10.68
N THR A 158 15.27 -8.58 10.52
CA THR A 158 14.85 -7.52 11.45
C THR A 158 14.55 -8.04 12.86
N VAL A 159 14.14 -9.33 12.98
CA VAL A 159 13.94 -9.99 14.28
C VAL A 159 15.28 -10.27 14.92
N VAL A 160 16.20 -10.93 14.19
CA VAL A 160 17.53 -11.28 14.69
C VAL A 160 18.32 -10.03 15.09
N ALA A 161 18.21 -8.95 14.32
CA ALA A 161 18.83 -7.66 14.63
C ALA A 161 18.15 -6.91 15.79
N ASN A 162 17.02 -7.40 16.30
CA ASN A 162 16.18 -6.69 17.28
C ASN A 162 15.76 -5.28 16.83
N LYS A 163 15.36 -5.17 15.56
CA LYS A 163 14.95 -3.91 14.91
C LYS A 163 13.49 -4.00 14.40
N PRO A 164 12.50 -4.20 15.28
CA PRO A 164 11.11 -4.47 14.87
C PRO A 164 10.48 -3.33 14.06
N PHE A 165 10.95 -2.10 14.21
CA PHE A 165 10.41 -0.94 13.50
C PHE A 165 10.61 -1.04 11.99
N TYR A 166 11.73 -1.63 11.54
CA TYR A 166 11.96 -1.82 10.11
C TYR A 166 10.92 -2.74 9.45
N ARG A 167 10.31 -3.67 10.20
CA ARG A 167 9.21 -4.51 9.67
C ARG A 167 7.98 -3.72 9.33
N LEU A 168 7.70 -2.61 10.04
CA LEU A 168 6.52 -1.79 9.78
C LEU A 168 6.61 -1.04 8.44
N VAL A 169 7.82 -0.86 7.91
CA VAL A 169 8.04 -0.17 6.63
C VAL A 169 7.85 -1.12 5.45
N PHE A 170 8.03 -2.44 5.66
CA PHE A 170 8.07 -3.45 4.59
C PHE A 170 7.02 -4.57 4.76
N ASN A 171 5.98 -4.34 5.55
CA ASN A 171 4.85 -5.28 5.65
C ASN A 171 3.80 -4.98 4.61
#